data_20abb13fa38e3a653588860e79dcd3e5
#
_entry.id   20abb13fa38e3a653588860e79dcd3e5
#
_cell.length_a   1.000
_cell.length_b   1.000
_cell.length_c   1.000
_cell.angle_alpha   90.00
_cell.angle_beta   90.00
_cell.angle_gamma   90.00
#
_symmetry.space_group_name_H-M   'P 1'
#
loop_
_entity.id
_entity.type
_entity.pdbx_description
1 polymer ?
#
loop_
_entity_poly.entity_id
_entity_poly.type
_entity_poly.pdbx_seq_one_letter_code
_entity_poly.pdbx_strand_id
1 'polypeptide(L)'
;MLPPDGSYIEMTSYGEMVPEVRVVQTAGTRFTLSMALAHVPPAQSPVELRWAAPPRGRLSQPGHVISVDGNRIEVRITGTPTVLQSRSFVRGGGGETVTMIRPDREPAHGVVHDMSERAVRAHFTGIELTDGEEMVLRVALGDEEVAFPATALKVSSMLQQVPVEGPLSVELVAVFAEDQDETQAKIVRRYIMRHQLLTRNRGS
;
A
#
# COMPACT_ATOMS: atom_id res chain seq x y z
N MET A 1 2.69 -1.56 19.25
CA MET A 1 1.78 -2.62 18.77
C MET A 1 2.66 -3.60 18.01
N LEU A 2 2.64 -4.88 18.42
CA LEU A 2 3.40 -5.95 17.77
C LEU A 2 2.59 -6.51 16.60
N PRO A 3 3.23 -7.12 15.59
CA PRO A 3 2.53 -7.81 14.52
C PRO A 3 1.77 -9.01 15.11
N PRO A 4 0.55 -9.28 14.65
CA PRO A 4 -0.21 -10.43 15.13
C PRO A 4 0.40 -11.75 14.65
N ASP A 5 0.18 -12.82 15.43
CA ASP A 5 0.58 -14.16 15.04
C ASP A 5 -0.13 -14.57 13.73
N GLY A 6 0.58 -15.23 12.85
CA GLY A 6 0.13 -15.61 11.51
C GLY A 6 0.27 -14.51 10.46
N SER A 7 0.58 -13.26 10.82
CA SER A 7 0.80 -12.19 9.86
C SER A 7 2.14 -12.32 9.12
N TYR A 8 2.25 -11.59 8.02
CA TYR A 8 3.50 -11.49 7.26
C TYR A 8 4.17 -10.14 7.50
N ILE A 9 5.49 -10.17 7.65
CA ILE A 9 6.35 -9.01 7.84
C ILE A 9 7.50 -9.06 6.85
N GLU A 10 8.23 -7.96 6.73
CA GLU A 10 9.52 -7.93 6.02
C GLU A 10 10.65 -7.99 7.05
N MET A 11 11.72 -8.67 6.69
CA MET A 11 12.95 -8.72 7.47
C MET A 11 14.14 -8.29 6.60
N THR A 12 15.00 -7.45 7.11
CA THR A 12 16.28 -7.13 6.47
C THR A 12 17.41 -7.73 7.31
N SER A 13 18.31 -8.47 6.67
CA SER A 13 19.52 -9.00 7.28
C SER A 13 20.69 -8.77 6.32
N TYR A 14 21.83 -8.24 6.81
CA TYR A 14 23.01 -7.92 5.99
C TYR A 14 22.71 -7.09 4.72
N GLY A 15 21.70 -6.23 4.76
CA GLY A 15 21.30 -5.39 3.63
C GLY A 15 20.38 -6.07 2.62
N GLU A 16 20.13 -7.36 2.74
CA GLU A 16 19.18 -8.10 1.93
C GLU A 16 17.79 -8.08 2.59
N MET A 17 16.76 -7.73 1.81
CA MET A 17 15.38 -7.71 2.25
C MET A 17 14.69 -9.02 1.90
N VAL A 18 14.19 -9.70 2.91
CA VAL A 18 13.39 -10.91 2.80
C VAL A 18 11.91 -10.52 2.98
N PRO A 19 11.11 -10.56 1.93
CA PRO A 19 9.67 -10.34 2.04
C PRO A 19 8.96 -11.58 2.60
N GLU A 20 7.70 -11.40 3.00
CA GLU A 20 6.79 -12.51 3.36
C GLU A 20 7.31 -13.44 4.47
N VAL A 21 8.03 -12.88 5.43
CA VAL A 21 8.42 -13.60 6.64
C VAL A 21 7.20 -13.76 7.53
N ARG A 22 6.79 -15.00 7.81
CA ARG A 22 5.62 -15.28 8.62
C ARG A 22 5.94 -15.17 10.11
N VAL A 23 5.14 -14.42 10.85
CA VAL A 23 5.15 -14.39 12.31
C VAL A 23 4.44 -15.64 12.81
N VAL A 24 5.18 -16.53 13.44
CA VAL A 24 4.61 -17.76 14.04
C VAL A 24 4.04 -17.45 15.42
N GLN A 25 4.82 -16.72 16.22
CA GLN A 25 4.43 -16.33 17.58
C GLN A 25 5.17 -15.07 18.02
N THR A 26 4.48 -14.26 18.81
CA THR A 26 5.06 -13.10 19.51
C THR A 26 4.93 -13.27 21.03
N ALA A 27 6.05 -13.15 21.75
CA ALA A 27 6.10 -13.29 23.21
C ALA A 27 6.98 -12.20 23.83
N GLY A 28 6.36 -11.10 24.26
CA GLY A 28 7.09 -9.94 24.83
C GLY A 28 8.08 -9.34 23.84
N THR A 29 9.37 -9.51 24.08
CA THR A 29 10.44 -9.03 23.19
C THR A 29 10.96 -10.10 22.22
N ARG A 30 10.31 -11.24 22.12
CA ARG A 30 10.71 -12.34 21.25
C ARG A 30 9.71 -12.59 20.16
N PHE A 31 10.20 -12.86 18.96
CA PHE A 31 9.45 -13.24 17.79
C PHE A 31 9.94 -14.59 17.28
N THR A 32 9.05 -15.53 17.12
CA THR A 32 9.32 -16.73 16.33
C THR A 32 8.85 -16.47 14.90
N LEU A 33 9.79 -16.50 13.97
CA LEU A 33 9.57 -16.22 12.56
C LEU A 33 9.85 -17.46 11.71
N SER A 34 9.16 -17.58 10.58
CA SER A 34 9.38 -18.65 9.61
C SER A 34 9.48 -18.07 8.20
N MET A 35 10.41 -18.58 7.40
CA MET A 35 10.72 -18.10 6.05
C MET A 35 11.27 -19.21 5.18
N ALA A 36 11.52 -18.93 3.90
CA ALA A 36 12.21 -19.88 3.03
C ALA A 36 13.63 -20.18 3.57
N LEU A 37 14.05 -21.45 3.52
CA LEU A 37 15.31 -21.91 4.10
C LEU A 37 16.53 -21.14 3.54
N ALA A 38 16.48 -20.76 2.27
CA ALA A 38 17.53 -20.00 1.61
C ALA A 38 17.76 -18.59 2.20
N HIS A 39 16.78 -18.05 2.92
CA HIS A 39 16.83 -16.71 3.50
C HIS A 39 17.00 -16.71 5.02
N VAL A 40 17.24 -17.88 5.62
CA VAL A 40 17.44 -17.98 7.07
C VAL A 40 18.81 -17.41 7.45
N PRO A 41 18.86 -16.31 8.21
CA PRO A 41 20.14 -15.75 8.66
C PRO A 41 20.76 -16.62 9.76
N PRO A 42 22.06 -16.64 9.88
CA PRO A 42 22.74 -17.36 10.97
C PRO A 42 22.38 -16.78 12.35
N ALA A 43 22.55 -17.59 13.39
CA ALA A 43 22.40 -17.13 14.77
C ALA A 43 23.32 -15.94 15.07
N GLN A 44 22.90 -15.04 15.94
CA GLN A 44 23.56 -13.79 16.32
C GLN A 44 23.54 -12.69 15.22
N SER A 45 22.92 -12.94 14.05
CA SER A 45 22.79 -11.92 13.01
C SER A 45 21.92 -10.76 13.48
N PRO A 46 22.31 -9.51 13.18
CA PRO A 46 21.43 -8.37 13.31
C PRO A 46 20.34 -8.44 12.24
N VAL A 47 19.13 -8.11 12.63
CA VAL A 47 17.97 -8.03 11.72
C VAL A 47 17.17 -6.78 11.99
N GLU A 48 16.49 -6.29 10.98
CA GLU A 48 15.49 -5.24 11.07
C GLU A 48 14.15 -5.79 10.62
N LEU A 49 13.15 -5.76 11.49
CA LEU A 49 11.81 -6.23 11.21
C LEU A 49 10.91 -5.06 10.84
N ARG A 50 10.10 -5.19 9.77
CA ARG A 50 9.20 -4.14 9.31
C ARG A 50 7.79 -4.71 9.10
N TRP A 51 6.78 -4.04 9.65
CA TRP A 51 5.39 -4.46 9.49
C TRP A 51 4.43 -3.27 9.43
N ALA A 52 3.23 -3.51 8.87
CA ALA A 52 2.15 -2.54 8.88
C ALA A 52 1.52 -2.46 10.28
N ALA A 53 1.30 -1.25 10.77
CA ALA A 53 0.68 -0.98 12.07
C ALA A 53 -0.35 0.15 11.97
N PRO A 54 -1.52 -0.09 11.34
CA PRO A 54 -2.57 0.93 11.24
C PRO A 54 -3.02 1.43 12.63
N PRO A 55 -3.31 2.72 12.78
CA PRO A 55 -3.21 3.80 11.80
C PRO A 55 -1.83 4.46 11.72
N ARG A 56 -0.82 3.93 12.44
CA ARG A 56 0.52 4.54 12.57
C ARG A 56 1.42 4.40 11.33
N GLY A 57 1.01 3.63 10.32
CA GLY A 57 1.80 3.37 9.11
C GLY A 57 2.61 2.09 9.20
N ARG A 58 3.88 2.13 8.81
CA ARG A 58 4.83 1.00 8.96
C ARG A 58 5.73 1.24 10.16
N LEU A 59 5.98 0.19 10.91
CA LEU A 59 6.95 0.17 11.98
C LEU A 59 8.21 -0.58 11.54
N SER A 60 9.36 -0.10 11.98
CA SER A 60 10.63 -0.79 11.89
C SER A 60 11.18 -1.01 13.28
N GLN A 61 11.72 -2.20 13.53
CA GLN A 61 12.33 -2.52 14.80
C GLN A 61 13.58 -3.39 14.63
N PRO A 62 14.72 -2.97 15.18
CA PRO A 62 15.92 -3.78 15.16
C PRO A 62 15.81 -4.96 16.12
N GLY A 63 16.53 -6.03 15.81
CA GLY A 63 16.63 -7.22 16.64
C GLY A 63 17.86 -8.05 16.31
N HIS A 64 18.03 -9.15 17.03
CA HIS A 64 19.06 -10.15 16.80
C HIS A 64 18.47 -11.54 16.81
N VAL A 65 18.93 -12.38 15.89
CA VAL A 65 18.60 -13.80 15.86
C VAL A 65 19.25 -14.49 17.05
N ILE A 66 18.44 -15.09 17.92
CA ILE A 66 18.95 -15.80 19.11
C ILE A 66 19.06 -17.30 18.90
N SER A 67 18.20 -17.88 18.06
CA SER A 67 18.28 -19.29 17.68
C SER A 67 17.76 -19.52 16.27
N VAL A 68 18.21 -20.59 15.66
CA VAL A 68 17.80 -21.05 14.33
C VAL A 68 17.45 -22.54 14.44
N ASP A 69 16.26 -22.89 13.93
CA ASP A 69 15.77 -24.29 13.85
C ASP A 69 15.11 -24.51 12.48
N GLY A 70 15.87 -25.09 11.55
CA GLY A 70 15.44 -25.30 10.19
C GLY A 70 15.06 -23.96 9.51
N ASN A 71 13.80 -23.83 9.12
CA ASN A 71 13.25 -22.63 8.49
C ASN A 71 12.65 -21.62 9.49
N ARG A 72 12.86 -21.85 10.79
CA ARG A 72 12.41 -20.99 11.87
C ARG A 72 13.57 -20.32 12.57
N ILE A 73 13.36 -19.07 12.95
CA ILE A 73 14.32 -18.33 13.79
C ILE A 73 13.57 -17.73 14.96
N GLU A 74 14.26 -17.61 16.08
CA GLU A 74 13.82 -16.78 17.19
C GLU A 74 14.62 -15.47 17.17
N VAL A 75 13.91 -14.35 17.17
CA VAL A 75 14.49 -13.00 17.15
C VAL A 75 14.16 -12.30 18.45
N ARG A 76 15.16 -11.75 19.11
CA ARG A 76 14.96 -10.80 20.22
C ARG A 76 15.02 -9.40 19.67
N ILE A 77 13.92 -8.66 19.82
CA ILE A 77 13.89 -7.24 19.45
C ILE A 77 14.66 -6.39 20.45
N THR A 78 15.28 -5.34 19.92
CA THR A 78 16.10 -4.39 20.69
C THR A 78 15.64 -2.95 20.41
N GLY A 79 15.77 -2.08 21.40
CA GLY A 79 15.36 -0.68 21.24
C GLY A 79 13.85 -0.46 21.13
N THR A 80 13.47 0.71 20.70
CA THR A 80 12.10 1.14 20.49
C THR A 80 11.73 1.06 18.99
N PRO A 81 10.49 0.70 18.66
CA PRO A 81 10.03 0.71 17.27
C PRO A 81 10.05 2.13 16.70
N THR A 82 10.55 2.26 15.49
CA THR A 82 10.56 3.51 14.72
C THR A 82 9.42 3.49 13.72
N VAL A 83 8.68 4.60 13.62
CA VAL A 83 7.65 4.76 12.60
C VAL A 83 8.34 5.11 11.28
N LEU A 84 8.21 4.23 10.29
CA LEU A 84 8.68 4.50 8.94
C LEU A 84 7.61 5.31 8.18
N GLN A 85 7.85 6.60 8.08
CA GLN A 85 7.05 7.48 7.23
C GLN A 85 7.55 7.38 5.79
N SER A 86 7.09 6.36 5.05
CA SER A 86 7.46 6.20 3.64
C SER A 86 6.60 7.03 2.68
N ARG A 87 5.55 7.67 3.19
CA ARG A 87 4.62 8.44 2.37
C ARG A 87 4.85 9.92 2.56
N SER A 88 5.23 10.58 1.47
CA SER A 88 5.37 12.05 1.43
C SER A 88 4.01 12.76 1.41
N PHE A 89 2.93 12.06 1.03
CA PHE A 89 1.60 12.64 0.83
C PHE A 89 0.54 11.90 1.61
N VAL A 90 -0.40 12.65 2.16
CA VAL A 90 -1.58 12.11 2.85
C VAL A 90 -2.47 11.42 1.83
N ARG A 91 -2.99 10.26 2.17
CA ARG A 91 -3.98 9.54 1.36
C ARG A 91 -5.33 9.56 2.05
N GLY A 92 -6.37 9.56 1.25
CA GLY A 92 -7.75 9.50 1.72
C GLY A 92 -8.70 9.42 0.53
N GLY A 93 -9.97 9.65 0.82
CA GLY A 93 -11.05 9.40 -0.14
C GLY A 93 -11.42 7.92 -0.17
N GLY A 94 -12.24 7.56 -1.14
CA GLY A 94 -12.74 6.22 -1.42
C GLY A 94 -14.22 6.27 -1.74
N GLY A 95 -14.56 5.76 -2.92
CA GLY A 95 -15.93 5.78 -3.45
C GLY A 95 -16.21 6.90 -4.44
N GLU A 96 -15.27 7.82 -4.68
CA GLU A 96 -15.40 8.88 -5.68
C GLU A 96 -15.40 8.29 -7.08
N THR A 97 -16.23 8.87 -7.97
CA THR A 97 -16.22 8.49 -9.39
C THR A 97 -14.96 9.02 -10.06
N VAL A 98 -14.33 8.17 -10.85
CA VAL A 98 -13.21 8.52 -11.71
C VAL A 98 -13.49 8.16 -13.15
N THR A 99 -13.18 9.06 -14.07
CA THR A 99 -13.25 8.82 -15.52
C THR A 99 -11.85 8.80 -16.09
N MET A 100 -11.50 7.71 -16.75
CA MET A 100 -10.25 7.55 -17.48
C MET A 100 -10.44 7.91 -18.94
N ILE A 101 -9.62 8.79 -19.46
CA ILE A 101 -9.60 9.21 -20.85
C ILE A 101 -8.24 8.82 -21.43
N ARG A 102 -8.30 8.04 -22.51
CA ARG A 102 -7.12 7.58 -23.25
C ARG A 102 -7.23 8.01 -24.71
N PRO A 103 -6.12 8.24 -25.41
CA PRO A 103 -6.15 8.46 -26.84
C PRO A 103 -6.85 7.29 -27.57
N ASP A 104 -7.67 7.62 -28.55
CA ASP A 104 -8.31 6.65 -29.46
C ASP A 104 -9.16 5.55 -28.78
N ARG A 105 -9.57 5.76 -27.53
CA ARG A 105 -10.46 4.85 -26.77
C ARG A 105 -11.62 5.59 -26.15
N GLU A 106 -12.73 4.89 -26.00
CA GLU A 106 -13.87 5.43 -25.25
C GLU A 106 -13.50 5.68 -23.78
N PRO A 107 -14.04 6.74 -23.17
CA PRO A 107 -13.83 6.99 -21.75
C PRO A 107 -14.31 5.81 -20.89
N ALA A 108 -13.51 5.44 -19.91
CA ALA A 108 -13.87 4.39 -18.97
C ALA A 108 -14.20 4.98 -17.59
N HIS A 109 -15.24 4.46 -16.96
CA HIS A 109 -15.67 4.88 -15.64
C HIS A 109 -15.23 3.88 -14.59
N GLY A 110 -14.79 4.40 -13.45
CA GLY A 110 -14.31 3.61 -12.33
C GLY A 110 -14.62 4.28 -11.00
N VAL A 111 -14.12 3.67 -9.93
CA VAL A 111 -14.29 4.14 -8.55
C VAL A 111 -12.93 4.23 -7.87
N VAL A 112 -12.68 5.36 -7.23
CA VAL A 112 -11.46 5.58 -6.44
C VAL A 112 -11.49 4.69 -5.20
N HIS A 113 -10.40 4.01 -4.94
CA HIS A 113 -10.19 3.28 -3.69
C HIS A 113 -9.50 4.17 -2.63
N ASP A 114 -8.44 4.83 -3.02
CA ASP A 114 -7.77 5.89 -2.27
C ASP A 114 -6.98 6.80 -3.22
N MET A 115 -6.76 8.03 -2.80
CA MET A 115 -5.96 8.99 -3.56
C MET A 115 -5.11 9.89 -2.66
N SER A 116 -4.11 10.50 -3.26
CA SER A 116 -3.31 11.58 -2.70
C SER A 116 -3.14 12.68 -3.75
N GLU A 117 -2.48 13.77 -3.41
CA GLU A 117 -2.18 14.82 -4.39
C GLU A 117 -1.18 14.41 -5.50
N ARG A 118 -0.63 13.20 -5.46
CA ARG A 118 0.35 12.69 -6.44
C ARG A 118 -0.01 11.37 -7.08
N ALA A 119 -1.00 10.67 -6.56
CA ALA A 119 -1.36 9.34 -7.05
C ALA A 119 -2.79 8.98 -6.69
N VAL A 120 -3.36 8.07 -7.46
CA VAL A 120 -4.67 7.48 -7.22
C VAL A 120 -4.60 5.97 -7.35
N ARG A 121 -5.37 5.28 -6.52
CA ARG A 121 -5.70 3.87 -6.70
C ARG A 121 -7.19 3.77 -6.99
N ALA A 122 -7.55 3.14 -8.10
CA ALA A 122 -8.93 3.08 -8.57
C ALA A 122 -9.24 1.72 -9.21
N HIS A 123 -10.52 1.36 -9.22
CA HIS A 123 -11.03 0.15 -9.87
C HIS A 123 -11.80 0.52 -11.12
N PHE A 124 -11.56 -0.24 -12.19
CA PHE A 124 -12.29 -0.17 -13.45
C PHE A 124 -12.77 -1.56 -13.84
N THR A 125 -13.83 -1.63 -14.65
CA THR A 125 -14.37 -2.87 -15.19
C THR A 125 -14.46 -2.82 -16.70
N GLY A 126 -14.21 -3.97 -17.34
CA GLY A 126 -14.37 -4.10 -18.79
C GLY A 126 -13.31 -3.36 -19.62
N ILE A 127 -12.16 -3.11 -19.05
CA ILE A 127 -11.05 -2.45 -19.76
C ILE A 127 -9.76 -3.26 -19.67
N GLU A 128 -8.92 -3.08 -20.66
CA GLU A 128 -7.54 -3.56 -20.66
C GLU A 128 -6.61 -2.37 -20.40
N LEU A 129 -5.67 -2.56 -19.51
CA LEU A 129 -4.63 -1.61 -19.12
C LEU A 129 -3.30 -2.32 -19.01
N THR A 130 -2.23 -1.56 -19.25
CA THR A 130 -0.85 -2.02 -19.06
C THR A 130 -0.06 -1.04 -18.21
N ASP A 131 0.96 -1.55 -17.51
CA ASP A 131 1.90 -0.71 -16.79
C ASP A 131 2.59 0.25 -17.76
N GLY A 132 2.75 1.51 -17.35
CA GLY A 132 3.36 2.57 -18.18
C GLY A 132 2.38 3.28 -19.13
N GLU A 133 1.13 2.86 -19.22
CA GLU A 133 0.14 3.50 -20.09
C GLU A 133 -0.20 4.92 -19.61
N GLU A 134 -0.20 5.88 -20.52
CA GLU A 134 -0.53 7.29 -20.24
C GLU A 134 -2.02 7.54 -20.43
N MET A 135 -2.59 8.38 -19.57
CA MET A 135 -4.01 8.71 -19.58
C MET A 135 -4.28 10.05 -18.91
N VAL A 136 -5.50 10.55 -19.04
CA VAL A 136 -6.03 11.62 -18.19
C VAL A 136 -7.07 11.02 -17.26
N LEU A 137 -6.92 11.25 -15.95
CA LEU A 137 -7.88 10.85 -14.94
C LEU A 137 -8.66 12.06 -14.46
N ARG A 138 -9.98 12.04 -14.63
CA ARG A 138 -10.91 13.02 -14.05
C ARG A 138 -11.55 12.41 -12.81
N VAL A 139 -11.44 13.10 -11.68
CA VAL A 139 -11.99 12.62 -10.41
C VAL A 139 -12.99 13.62 -9.86
N ALA A 140 -14.19 13.15 -9.55
CA ALA A 140 -15.23 13.95 -8.92
C ALA A 140 -15.01 14.01 -7.40
N LEU A 141 -14.80 15.20 -6.85
CA LEU A 141 -14.51 15.46 -5.45
C LEU A 141 -15.61 16.29 -4.79
N GLY A 142 -16.76 15.68 -4.58
CA GLY A 142 -17.97 16.39 -4.16
C GLY A 142 -18.52 17.26 -5.29
N ASP A 143 -18.53 18.58 -5.10
CA ASP A 143 -18.99 19.55 -6.10
C ASP A 143 -17.89 20.02 -7.06
N GLU A 144 -16.67 19.54 -6.88
CA GLU A 144 -15.51 19.89 -7.71
C GLU A 144 -15.05 18.70 -8.54
N GLU A 145 -14.49 18.96 -9.72
CA GLU A 145 -13.84 17.94 -10.55
C GLU A 145 -12.38 18.36 -10.78
N VAL A 146 -11.48 17.41 -10.71
CA VAL A 146 -10.06 17.60 -11.02
C VAL A 146 -9.66 16.65 -12.15
N ALA A 147 -8.73 17.10 -13.00
CA ALA A 147 -8.24 16.30 -14.11
C ALA A 147 -6.71 16.30 -14.12
N PHE A 148 -6.10 15.12 -14.10
CA PHE A 148 -4.66 14.96 -14.08
C PHE A 148 -4.17 14.10 -15.24
N PRO A 149 -3.16 14.54 -15.98
CA PRO A 149 -2.31 13.63 -16.73
C PRO A 149 -1.70 12.62 -15.76
N ALA A 150 -1.76 11.35 -16.10
CA ALA A 150 -1.33 10.27 -15.23
C ALA A 150 -0.70 9.12 -16.01
N THR A 151 0.19 8.40 -15.37
CA THR A 151 0.80 7.18 -15.90
C THR A 151 0.47 5.99 -14.99
N ALA A 152 0.07 4.87 -15.59
CA ALA A 152 -0.18 3.64 -14.87
C ALA A 152 1.14 3.12 -14.26
N LEU A 153 1.27 3.17 -12.94
CA LEU A 153 2.43 2.65 -12.24
C LEU A 153 2.32 1.13 -12.06
N LYS A 154 1.12 0.65 -11.79
CA LYS A 154 0.82 -0.76 -11.60
C LYS A 154 -0.61 -1.06 -11.98
N VAL A 155 -0.78 -2.10 -12.76
CA VAL A 155 -2.08 -2.67 -13.14
C VAL A 155 -2.16 -4.09 -12.59
N SER A 156 -3.24 -4.40 -11.88
CA SER A 156 -3.46 -5.73 -11.32
C SER A 156 -4.86 -6.19 -11.68
N SER A 157 -4.98 -7.37 -12.28
CA SER A 157 -6.29 -8.02 -12.41
C SER A 157 -6.77 -8.42 -11.04
N MET A 158 -8.00 -8.11 -10.70
CA MET A 158 -8.61 -8.63 -9.49
C MET A 158 -8.90 -10.12 -9.70
N LEU A 159 -8.11 -10.97 -9.05
CA LEU A 159 -8.35 -12.41 -9.02
C LEU A 159 -9.68 -12.66 -8.30
N GLN A 160 -10.68 -13.03 -9.06
CA GLN A 160 -11.92 -13.55 -8.49
C GLN A 160 -11.65 -14.98 -8.04
N GLN A 161 -11.82 -15.24 -6.75
CA GLN A 161 -11.66 -16.59 -6.17
C GLN A 161 -12.75 -17.57 -6.66
N VAL A 162 -13.81 -17.04 -7.27
CA VAL A 162 -14.89 -17.81 -7.89
C VAL A 162 -15.08 -17.27 -9.31
N PRO A 163 -15.16 -18.12 -10.33
CA PRO A 163 -15.48 -17.67 -11.69
C PRO A 163 -16.87 -17.03 -11.69
N VAL A 164 -16.93 -15.72 -11.80
CA VAL A 164 -18.16 -14.97 -11.99
C VAL A 164 -18.19 -14.54 -13.44
N GLU A 165 -19.28 -14.85 -14.14
CA GLU A 165 -19.49 -14.32 -15.49
C GLU A 165 -19.62 -12.79 -15.40
N GLY A 166 -18.77 -12.07 -16.12
CA GLY A 166 -18.78 -10.62 -16.16
C GLY A 166 -17.46 -10.03 -16.64
N PRO A 167 -17.42 -8.72 -16.88
CA PRO A 167 -16.21 -8.04 -17.31
C PRO A 167 -15.13 -8.10 -16.21
N LEU A 168 -13.88 -8.31 -16.62
CA LEU A 168 -12.73 -8.34 -15.69
C LEU A 168 -12.61 -7.00 -14.96
N SER A 169 -12.42 -7.07 -13.65
CA SER A 169 -12.10 -5.92 -12.82
C SER A 169 -10.59 -5.72 -12.78
N VAL A 170 -10.18 -4.47 -12.95
CA VAL A 170 -8.78 -4.06 -12.94
C VAL A 170 -8.57 -3.04 -11.82
N GLU A 171 -7.57 -3.28 -10.98
CA GLU A 171 -7.06 -2.28 -10.05
C GLU A 171 -5.91 -1.53 -10.71
N LEU A 172 -6.03 -0.22 -10.80
CA LEU A 172 -5.03 0.70 -11.29
C LEU A 172 -4.41 1.46 -10.12
N VAL A 173 -3.08 1.50 -10.06
CA VAL A 173 -2.33 2.51 -9.31
C VAL A 173 -1.69 3.43 -10.34
N ALA A 174 -2.11 4.70 -10.38
CA ALA A 174 -1.55 5.69 -11.28
C ALA A 174 -0.88 6.82 -10.51
N VAL A 175 0.21 7.34 -11.06
CA VAL A 175 0.90 8.55 -10.58
C VAL A 175 0.56 9.70 -11.51
N PHE A 176 0.30 10.86 -10.91
CA PHE A 176 0.04 12.10 -11.63
C PHE A 176 1.36 12.69 -12.14
N ALA A 177 1.30 13.40 -13.26
CA ALA A 177 2.46 14.09 -13.82
C ALA A 177 3.10 15.06 -12.79
N GLU A 178 4.42 15.20 -12.83
CA GLU A 178 5.15 16.04 -11.87
C GLU A 178 4.83 17.53 -12.01
N ASP A 179 4.52 17.97 -13.21
CA ASP A 179 4.15 19.33 -13.61
C ASP A 179 2.65 19.64 -13.45
N GLN A 180 1.93 18.81 -12.69
CA GLN A 180 0.50 19.02 -12.45
C GLN A 180 0.20 20.41 -11.88
N ASP A 181 -0.99 20.93 -12.22
CA ASP A 181 -1.48 22.21 -11.69
C ASP A 181 -1.60 22.17 -10.15
N GLU A 182 -0.84 23.06 -9.49
CA GLU A 182 -0.84 23.17 -8.03
C GLU A 182 -2.23 23.50 -7.47
N THR A 183 -3.07 24.17 -8.24
CA THR A 183 -4.46 24.48 -7.85
C THR A 183 -5.27 23.20 -7.68
N GLN A 184 -5.15 22.28 -8.63
CA GLN A 184 -5.82 20.96 -8.55
C GLN A 184 -5.28 20.11 -7.41
N ALA A 185 -3.96 20.11 -7.20
CA ALA A 185 -3.35 19.42 -6.07
C ALA A 185 -3.87 19.96 -4.72
N LYS A 186 -4.09 21.28 -4.59
CA LYS A 186 -4.71 21.91 -3.41
C LYS A 186 -6.14 21.49 -3.20
N ILE A 187 -6.94 21.35 -4.27
CA ILE A 187 -8.31 20.83 -4.19
C ILE A 187 -8.31 19.42 -3.61
N VAL A 188 -7.48 18.53 -4.16
CA VAL A 188 -7.34 17.15 -3.66
C VAL A 188 -6.95 17.14 -2.19
N ARG A 189 -5.94 17.90 -1.78
CA ARG A 189 -5.47 18.01 -0.39
C ARG A 189 -6.60 18.43 0.54
N ARG A 190 -7.34 19.49 0.17
CA ARG A 190 -8.47 20.00 0.93
C ARG A 190 -9.59 18.95 1.06
N TYR A 191 -9.91 18.27 -0.02
CA TYR A 191 -10.90 17.20 -0.02
C TYR A 191 -10.51 16.05 0.92
N ILE A 192 -9.30 15.53 0.81
CA ILE A 192 -8.79 14.46 1.65
C ILE A 192 -8.83 14.84 3.14
N MET A 193 -8.39 16.05 3.47
CA MET A 193 -8.42 16.53 4.87
C MET A 193 -9.85 16.60 5.41
N ARG A 194 -10.80 17.12 4.64
CA ARG A 194 -12.22 17.17 5.01
C ARG A 194 -12.78 15.76 5.21
N HIS A 195 -12.51 14.85 4.29
CA HIS A 195 -12.95 13.45 4.37
C HIS A 195 -12.41 12.75 5.62
N GLN A 196 -11.14 12.93 5.95
CA GLN A 196 -10.54 12.36 7.17
C GLN A 196 -11.18 12.90 8.46
N LEU A 197 -11.50 14.19 8.52
CA LEU A 197 -12.19 14.79 9.68
C LEU A 197 -13.59 14.18 9.86
N LEU A 198 -14.34 14.02 8.78
CA LEU A 198 -15.69 13.42 8.82
C LEU A 198 -15.65 11.95 9.25
N THR A 199 -14.66 11.20 8.80
CA THR A 199 -14.51 9.78 9.15
C THR A 199 -14.11 9.59 10.61
N ARG A 200 -13.25 10.45 11.15
CA ARG A 200 -12.88 10.43 12.59
C ARG A 200 -14.07 10.71 13.50
N ASN A 201 -14.93 11.65 13.13
CA ASN A 201 -16.12 12.02 13.91
C ASN A 201 -17.23 10.95 13.89
N ARG A 202 -17.22 10.00 12.94
CA ARG A 202 -18.16 8.88 12.88
C ARG A 202 -17.71 7.65 13.67
N GLY A 203 -16.46 7.61 14.10
CA GLY A 203 -15.86 6.50 14.86
C GLY A 203 -15.70 6.79 16.36
N SER A 204 -16.23 7.91 16.83
CA SER A 204 -16.36 8.29 18.26
C SER A 204 -17.85 8.23 18.64
#